data_142d26dc1ec8728800c1eb5035c8e871
#
_entry.id   142d26dc1ec8728800c1eb5035c8e871
#
_cell.length_a   1.000
_cell.length_b   1.000
_cell.length_c   1.000
_cell.angle_alpha   90.00
_cell.angle_beta   90.00
_cell.angle_gamma   90.00
#
_symmetry.space_group_name_H-M   'P 1'
#
loop_
_entity.id
_entity.type
_entity.pdbx_description
1 polymer ?
#
loop_
_entity_poly.entity_id
_entity_poly.type
_entity_poly.pdbx_seq_one_letter_code
_entity_poly.pdbx_strand_id
1 'polypeptide(L)'
;MLRQLKSAPNLLTLLRLIFIPFVVVAIQQQKYAWALGIFVVAGITDGLDGLLARVLKQKTTLGQYLDPIADKLLLSTMFLMLSIAHIIRWPVTILVFSRDIIILIVCTLLYATGTMRVFHPSWFGKANTAVQILSVPLALIYQINFSNWARLGKRWSIYATVALTIISGVHYVLRLALDLRSAGNKAEQE
;
A
#
# COMPACT_ATOMS: atom_id res chain seq x y z
N MET A 1 -26.12 -9.65 0.33
CA MET A 1 -25.11 -8.56 0.28
C MET A 1 -25.00 -7.81 1.61
N LEU A 2 -26.09 -7.26 2.18
CA LEU A 2 -26.06 -6.51 3.47
C LEU A 2 -25.60 -7.35 4.68
N ARG A 3 -25.81 -8.66 4.67
CA ARG A 3 -25.40 -9.57 5.77
C ARG A 3 -23.87 -9.79 5.81
N GLN A 4 -23.19 -9.66 4.68
CA GLN A 4 -21.73 -9.74 4.57
C GLN A 4 -21.06 -8.46 5.05
N LEU A 5 -21.69 -7.29 4.89
CA LEU A 5 -21.18 -6.00 5.39
C LEU A 5 -21.15 -5.94 6.93
N LYS A 6 -21.96 -6.74 7.62
CA LYS A 6 -22.02 -6.82 9.08
C LYS A 6 -21.00 -7.78 9.70
N SER A 7 -20.17 -8.46 8.91
CA SER A 7 -19.08 -9.25 9.47
C SER A 7 -18.02 -8.33 10.06
N ALA A 8 -17.49 -8.67 11.24
CA ALA A 8 -16.52 -7.85 11.96
C ALA A 8 -15.32 -7.41 11.09
N PRO A 9 -14.72 -8.25 10.23
CA PRO A 9 -13.65 -7.83 9.34
C PRO A 9 -14.06 -6.71 8.37
N ASN A 10 -15.21 -6.85 7.69
CA ASN A 10 -15.66 -5.83 6.72
C ASN A 10 -15.97 -4.47 7.38
N LEU A 11 -16.44 -4.49 8.64
CA LEU A 11 -16.71 -3.27 9.40
C LEU A 11 -15.43 -2.48 9.67
N LEU A 12 -14.35 -3.18 9.99
CA LEU A 12 -13.05 -2.55 10.27
C LEU A 12 -12.41 -2.00 8.98
N THR A 13 -12.57 -2.69 7.84
CA THR A 13 -12.18 -2.14 6.53
C THR A 13 -12.94 -0.87 6.19
N LEU A 14 -14.25 -0.83 6.43
CA LEU A 14 -15.06 0.38 6.24
C LEU A 14 -14.62 1.50 7.19
N LEU A 15 -14.30 1.19 8.44
CA LEU A 15 -13.77 2.15 9.41
C LEU A 15 -12.47 2.79 8.91
N ARG A 16 -11.59 2.00 8.28
CA ARG A 16 -10.35 2.50 7.66
C ARG A 16 -10.63 3.48 6.52
N LEU A 17 -11.63 3.21 5.68
CA LEU A 17 -12.05 4.16 4.64
C LEU A 17 -12.59 5.45 5.24
N ILE A 18 -13.30 5.37 6.37
CA ILE A 18 -13.80 6.53 7.11
C ILE A 18 -12.63 7.34 7.70
N PHE A 19 -11.54 6.72 8.11
CA PHE A 19 -10.37 7.43 8.64
C PHE A 19 -9.64 8.27 7.59
N ILE A 20 -9.74 7.94 6.29
CA ILE A 20 -9.06 8.70 5.23
C ILE A 20 -9.39 10.20 5.25
N PRO A 21 -10.65 10.64 5.22
CA PRO A 21 -10.96 12.07 5.26
C PRO A 21 -10.49 12.75 6.54
N PHE A 22 -10.52 12.06 7.68
CA PHE A 22 -10.02 12.64 8.94
C PHE A 22 -8.51 12.85 8.91
N VAL A 23 -7.74 11.93 8.34
CA VAL A 23 -6.30 12.09 8.13
C VAL A 23 -6.01 13.26 7.20
N VAL A 24 -6.76 13.40 6.10
CA VAL A 24 -6.61 14.52 5.17
C VAL A 24 -6.81 15.85 5.89
N VAL A 25 -7.89 15.99 6.63
CA VAL A 25 -8.19 17.21 7.40
C VAL A 25 -7.13 17.48 8.48
N ALA A 26 -6.67 16.44 9.18
CA ALA A 26 -5.64 16.57 10.20
C ALA A 26 -4.32 17.08 9.62
N ILE A 27 -3.89 16.58 8.46
CA ILE A 27 -2.65 17.04 7.80
C ILE A 27 -2.83 18.47 7.27
N GLN A 28 -3.97 18.80 6.63
CA GLN A 28 -4.26 20.15 6.16
C GLN A 28 -4.25 21.19 7.29
N GLN A 29 -4.74 20.81 8.47
CA GLN A 29 -4.70 21.66 9.66
C GLN A 29 -3.36 21.62 10.40
N GLN A 30 -2.33 20.97 9.85
CA GLN A 30 -1.01 20.79 10.47
C GLN A 30 -1.05 20.08 11.85
N LYS A 31 -2.14 19.37 12.14
CA LYS A 31 -2.30 18.56 13.36
C LYS A 31 -1.66 17.19 13.18
N TYR A 32 -0.34 17.16 13.03
CA TYR A 32 0.42 15.94 12.68
C TYR A 32 0.32 14.85 13.74
N ALA A 33 0.17 15.19 15.01
CA ALA A 33 -0.04 14.22 16.09
C ALA A 33 -1.38 13.47 15.92
N TRP A 34 -2.45 14.17 15.53
CA TRP A 34 -3.74 13.55 15.22
C TRP A 34 -3.66 12.66 13.97
N ALA A 35 -3.00 13.14 12.92
CA ALA A 35 -2.80 12.35 11.72
C ALA A 35 -2.02 11.05 12.01
N LEU A 36 -0.98 11.12 12.83
CA LEU A 36 -0.22 9.96 13.30
C LEU A 36 -1.10 9.01 14.10
N GLY A 37 -1.87 9.53 15.06
CA GLY A 37 -2.78 8.72 15.88
C GLY A 37 -3.79 7.95 15.04
N ILE A 38 -4.47 8.62 14.10
CA ILE A 38 -5.45 8.00 13.20
C ILE A 38 -4.77 6.94 12.31
N PHE A 39 -3.58 7.23 11.76
CA PHE A 39 -2.84 6.28 10.93
C PHE A 39 -2.42 5.03 11.71
N VAL A 40 -1.94 5.18 12.95
CA VAL A 40 -1.56 4.05 13.81
C VAL A 40 -2.79 3.23 14.18
N VAL A 41 -3.90 3.86 14.56
CA VAL A 41 -5.16 3.16 14.87
C VAL A 41 -5.65 2.40 13.64
N ALA A 42 -5.62 3.01 12.45
CA ALA A 42 -5.98 2.33 11.20
C ALA A 42 -5.09 1.11 10.92
N GLY A 43 -3.78 1.20 11.17
CA GLY A 43 -2.87 0.07 10.99
C GLY A 43 -3.07 -1.05 12.02
N ILE A 44 -3.37 -0.71 13.27
CA ILE A 44 -3.68 -1.70 14.32
C ILE A 44 -5.00 -2.41 14.00
N THR A 45 -6.02 -1.67 13.59
CA THR A 45 -7.31 -2.26 13.19
C THR A 45 -7.15 -3.23 12.03
N ASP A 46 -6.30 -2.91 11.03
CA ASP A 46 -5.97 -3.82 9.94
C ASP A 46 -5.31 -5.12 10.42
N GLY A 47 -4.33 -5.02 11.31
CA GLY A 47 -3.70 -6.20 11.90
C GLY A 47 -4.69 -7.07 12.68
N LEU A 48 -5.62 -6.45 13.41
CA LEU A 48 -6.66 -7.14 14.17
C LEU A 48 -7.68 -7.82 13.25
N ASP A 49 -8.06 -7.22 12.13
CA ASP A 49 -8.97 -7.81 11.13
C ASP A 49 -8.40 -9.09 10.55
N GLY A 50 -7.14 -9.03 10.15
CA GLY A 50 -6.44 -10.20 9.63
C GLY A 50 -6.37 -11.34 10.64
N LEU A 51 -6.20 -11.04 11.93
CA LEU A 51 -6.21 -12.02 13.01
C LEU A 51 -7.62 -12.55 13.27
N LEU A 52 -8.62 -11.67 13.43
CA LEU A 52 -10.02 -12.05 13.66
C LEU A 52 -10.59 -12.88 12.51
N ALA A 53 -10.32 -12.52 11.27
CA ALA A 53 -10.78 -13.28 10.10
C ALA A 53 -10.19 -14.70 10.07
N ARG A 54 -8.95 -14.89 10.56
CA ARG A 54 -8.32 -16.21 10.68
C ARG A 54 -8.90 -17.01 11.83
N VAL A 55 -9.07 -16.41 13.02
CA VAL A 55 -9.58 -17.09 14.22
C VAL A 55 -11.04 -17.46 14.08
N LEU A 56 -11.86 -16.54 13.56
CA LEU A 56 -13.30 -16.75 13.39
C LEU A 56 -13.67 -17.53 12.12
N LYS A 57 -12.69 -17.85 11.24
CA LYS A 57 -12.89 -18.49 9.93
C LYS A 57 -13.94 -17.79 9.06
N GLN A 58 -14.17 -16.50 9.29
CA GLN A 58 -15.16 -15.66 8.60
C GLN A 58 -14.50 -14.84 7.47
N LYS A 59 -13.82 -15.52 6.55
CA LYS A 59 -13.33 -14.85 5.34
C LYS A 59 -14.51 -14.62 4.40
N THR A 60 -14.89 -13.35 4.23
CA THR A 60 -15.89 -12.98 3.22
C THR A 60 -15.20 -12.69 1.89
N THR A 61 -15.80 -13.07 0.77
CA THR A 61 -15.29 -12.74 -0.56
C THR A 61 -15.19 -11.23 -0.75
N LEU A 62 -16.10 -10.47 -0.19
CA LEU A 62 -16.13 -9.01 -0.27
C LEU A 62 -14.95 -8.36 0.49
N GLY A 63 -14.62 -8.87 1.69
CA GLY A 63 -13.47 -8.41 2.48
C GLY A 63 -12.14 -8.67 1.77
N GLN A 64 -11.98 -9.83 1.15
CA GLN A 64 -10.74 -10.18 0.42
C GLN A 64 -10.38 -9.18 -0.68
N TYR A 65 -11.37 -8.49 -1.28
CA TYR A 65 -11.17 -7.45 -2.28
C TYR A 65 -11.08 -6.04 -1.67
N LEU A 66 -11.89 -5.76 -0.64
CA LEU A 66 -11.94 -4.43 -0.02
C LEU A 66 -10.69 -4.13 0.83
N ASP A 67 -10.14 -5.11 1.54
CA ASP A 67 -8.99 -4.92 2.42
C ASP A 67 -7.76 -4.38 1.66
N PRO A 68 -7.27 -5.02 0.57
CA PRO A 68 -6.14 -4.49 -0.18
C PRO A 68 -6.40 -3.11 -0.80
N ILE A 69 -7.66 -2.81 -1.16
CA ILE A 69 -8.03 -1.51 -1.72
C ILE A 69 -7.98 -0.43 -0.65
N ALA A 70 -8.56 -0.69 0.53
CA ALA A 70 -8.58 0.26 1.64
C ALA A 70 -7.18 0.60 2.14
N ASP A 71 -6.31 -0.43 2.29
CA ASP A 71 -4.91 -0.25 2.66
C ASP A 71 -4.17 0.62 1.66
N LYS A 72 -4.35 0.33 0.39
CA LYS A 72 -3.71 1.06 -0.68
C LYS A 72 -4.19 2.51 -0.73
N LEU A 73 -5.49 2.74 -0.58
CA LEU A 73 -6.07 4.08 -0.56
C LEU A 73 -5.56 4.89 0.63
N LEU A 74 -5.52 4.32 1.84
CA LEU A 74 -4.99 5.01 3.01
C LEU A 74 -3.52 5.40 2.81
N LEU A 75 -2.67 4.45 2.42
CA LEU A 75 -1.24 4.68 2.25
C LEU A 75 -0.95 5.67 1.12
N SER A 76 -1.64 5.55 -0.01
CA SER A 76 -1.54 6.47 -1.13
C SER A 76 -1.97 7.88 -0.74
N THR A 77 -3.09 8.02 -0.02
CA THR A 77 -3.55 9.31 0.49
C THR A 77 -2.53 9.93 1.44
N MET A 78 -1.89 9.14 2.32
CA MET A 78 -0.84 9.63 3.20
C MET A 78 0.34 10.20 2.43
N PHE A 79 0.88 9.47 1.43
CA PHE A 79 1.97 9.98 0.59
C PHE A 79 1.58 11.24 -0.16
N LEU A 80 0.37 11.29 -0.71
CA LEU A 80 -0.16 12.46 -1.41
C LEU A 80 -0.24 13.66 -0.48
N MET A 81 -0.86 13.51 0.69
CA MET A 81 -1.04 14.60 1.65
C MET A 81 0.28 15.10 2.24
N LEU A 82 1.23 14.18 2.52
CA LEU A 82 2.58 14.55 2.97
C LEU A 82 3.35 15.30 1.89
N SER A 83 3.10 15.05 0.61
CA SER A 83 3.70 15.81 -0.50
C SER A 83 3.06 17.18 -0.69
N ILE A 84 1.74 17.28 -0.57
CA ILE A 84 1.01 18.56 -0.60
C ILE A 84 1.48 19.44 0.57
N ALA A 85 1.68 18.86 1.74
CA ALA A 85 2.23 19.56 2.92
C ALA A 85 3.75 19.82 2.84
N HIS A 86 4.41 19.54 1.72
CA HIS A 86 5.86 19.67 1.51
C HIS A 86 6.74 18.89 2.52
N ILE A 87 6.19 17.87 3.17
CA ILE A 87 6.90 17.02 4.12
C ILE A 87 7.73 15.97 3.39
N ILE A 88 7.19 15.41 2.30
CA ILE A 88 7.84 14.50 1.37
C ILE A 88 7.95 15.20 0.01
N ARG A 89 9.01 14.90 -0.75
CA ARG A 89 9.20 15.49 -2.09
C ARG A 89 8.30 14.80 -3.10
N TRP A 90 7.67 15.55 -3.98
CA TRP A 90 6.79 15.07 -5.05
C TRP A 90 7.34 13.89 -5.87
N PRO A 91 8.63 13.87 -6.29
CA PRO A 91 9.17 12.73 -7.03
C PRO A 91 9.04 11.39 -6.31
N VAL A 92 9.10 11.37 -4.96
CA VAL A 92 8.93 10.14 -4.18
C VAL A 92 7.50 9.63 -4.31
N THR A 93 6.52 10.50 -4.16
CA THR A 93 5.10 10.16 -4.27
C THR A 93 4.76 9.70 -5.69
N ILE A 94 5.23 10.42 -6.71
CA ILE A 94 5.04 10.02 -8.11
C ILE A 94 5.63 8.63 -8.36
N LEU A 95 6.82 8.35 -7.84
CA LEU A 95 7.47 7.05 -8.00
C LEU A 95 6.68 5.91 -7.33
N VAL A 96 6.16 6.15 -6.12
CA VAL A 96 5.31 5.18 -5.42
C VAL A 96 4.04 4.90 -6.22
N PHE A 97 3.33 5.94 -6.67
CA PHE A 97 2.11 5.78 -7.46
C PHE A 97 2.35 5.11 -8.81
N SER A 98 3.40 5.51 -9.54
CA SER A 98 3.72 4.92 -10.84
C SER A 98 3.99 3.42 -10.73
N ARG A 99 4.72 2.98 -9.71
CA ARG A 99 4.96 1.56 -9.44
C ARG A 99 3.65 0.82 -9.17
N ASP A 100 2.76 1.40 -8.39
CA ASP A 100 1.48 0.78 -8.05
C ASP A 100 0.59 0.62 -9.28
N ILE A 101 0.55 1.62 -10.16
CA ILE A 101 -0.15 1.58 -11.44
C ILE A 101 0.48 0.53 -12.37
N ILE A 102 1.80 0.47 -12.46
CA ILE A 102 2.50 -0.52 -13.28
C ILE A 102 2.13 -1.95 -12.84
N ILE A 103 2.14 -2.23 -11.54
CA ILE A 103 1.76 -3.55 -11.03
C ILE A 103 0.31 -3.88 -11.38
N LEU A 104 -0.61 -2.91 -11.25
CA LEU A 104 -2.01 -3.10 -11.58
C LEU A 104 -2.20 -3.40 -13.07
N ILE A 105 -1.51 -2.68 -13.95
CA ILE A 105 -1.53 -2.91 -15.40
C ILE A 105 -0.97 -4.31 -15.71
N VAL A 106 0.18 -4.67 -15.13
CA VAL A 106 0.80 -5.98 -15.33
C VAL A 106 -0.14 -7.11 -14.90
N CYS A 107 -0.74 -7.00 -13.72
CA CYS A 107 -1.70 -8.00 -13.22
C CYS A 107 -2.93 -8.11 -14.14
N THR A 108 -3.46 -6.99 -14.62
CA THR A 108 -4.62 -6.96 -15.51
C THR A 108 -4.30 -7.59 -16.87
N LEU A 109 -3.12 -7.29 -17.44
CA LEU A 109 -2.67 -7.88 -18.72
C LEU A 109 -2.48 -9.40 -18.60
N LEU A 110 -1.82 -9.88 -17.55
CA LEU A 110 -1.62 -11.30 -17.30
C LEU A 110 -2.96 -12.05 -17.11
N TYR A 111 -3.94 -11.39 -16.48
CA TYR A 111 -5.29 -11.91 -16.36
C TYR A 111 -6.00 -12.00 -17.70
N ALA A 112 -5.94 -10.94 -18.50
CA ALA A 112 -6.60 -10.85 -19.80
C ALA A 112 -6.03 -11.84 -20.84
N THR A 113 -4.72 -12.14 -20.78
CA THR A 113 -4.04 -13.10 -21.67
C THR A 113 -4.20 -14.56 -21.27
N GLY A 114 -4.92 -14.85 -20.17
CA GLY A 114 -5.11 -16.22 -19.68
C GLY A 114 -3.80 -16.89 -19.18
N THR A 115 -2.68 -16.19 -19.20
CA THR A 115 -1.36 -16.69 -18.82
C THR A 115 -1.19 -16.74 -17.28
N MET A 116 -2.27 -16.55 -16.52
CA MET A 116 -2.23 -16.53 -15.06
C MET A 116 -1.84 -17.90 -14.49
N ARG A 117 -0.56 -18.15 -14.37
CA ARG A 117 -0.03 -19.03 -13.33
C ARG A 117 0.04 -18.21 -12.05
N VAL A 118 -0.50 -18.77 -10.96
CA VAL A 118 -0.63 -18.17 -9.61
C VAL A 118 0.38 -17.06 -9.33
N PHE A 119 -0.09 -15.80 -9.29
CA PHE A 119 0.74 -14.65 -9.08
C PHE A 119 1.18 -14.59 -7.61
N HIS A 120 2.36 -15.09 -7.32
CA HIS A 120 2.91 -14.97 -5.97
C HIS A 120 3.50 -13.56 -5.80
N PRO A 121 3.04 -12.79 -4.80
CA PRO A 121 3.58 -11.48 -4.54
C PRO A 121 5.09 -11.58 -4.25
N SER A 122 5.89 -10.79 -4.96
CA SER A 122 7.34 -10.80 -4.79
C SER A 122 7.74 -10.34 -3.39
N TRP A 123 8.80 -10.90 -2.84
CA TRP A 123 9.39 -10.46 -1.56
C TRP A 123 9.72 -8.96 -1.57
N PHE A 124 10.23 -8.45 -2.70
CA PHE A 124 10.52 -7.03 -2.89
C PHE A 124 9.26 -6.16 -2.79
N GLY A 125 8.11 -6.64 -3.30
CA GLY A 125 6.84 -5.94 -3.17
C GLY A 125 6.38 -5.83 -1.72
N LYS A 126 6.51 -6.91 -0.94
CA LYS A 126 6.16 -6.92 0.50
C LYS A 126 7.08 -6.01 1.30
N ALA A 127 8.40 -6.09 1.07
CA ALA A 127 9.38 -5.23 1.72
C ALA A 127 9.13 -3.75 1.40
N ASN A 128 8.82 -3.42 0.15
CA ASN A 128 8.51 -2.07 -0.25
C ASN A 128 7.29 -1.50 0.49
N THR A 129 6.19 -2.26 0.57
CA THR A 129 5.00 -1.84 1.31
C THR A 129 5.29 -1.66 2.80
N ALA A 130 6.07 -2.56 3.41
CA ALA A 130 6.47 -2.44 4.82
C ALA A 130 7.27 -1.16 5.08
N VAL A 131 8.23 -0.82 4.20
CA VAL A 131 9.02 0.40 4.32
C VAL A 131 8.17 1.65 4.07
N GLN A 132 7.22 1.62 3.15
CA GLN A 132 6.26 2.70 2.93
C GLN A 132 5.40 2.94 4.18
N ILE A 133 4.86 1.89 4.81
CA ILE A 133 4.10 1.97 6.06
C ILE A 133 4.95 2.59 7.18
N LEU A 134 6.24 2.27 7.26
CA LEU A 134 7.15 2.82 8.26
C LEU A 134 7.54 4.28 7.96
N SER A 135 7.62 4.66 6.69
CA SER A 135 8.04 6.02 6.27
C SER A 135 7.03 7.09 6.67
N VAL A 136 5.73 6.77 6.66
CA VAL A 136 4.66 7.69 7.01
C VAL A 136 4.76 8.18 8.47
N PRO A 137 4.77 7.29 9.48
CA PRO A 137 4.89 7.73 10.87
C PRO A 137 6.22 8.43 11.16
N LEU A 138 7.33 7.99 10.57
CA LEU A 138 8.62 8.68 10.74
C LEU A 138 8.61 10.10 10.17
N ALA A 139 7.92 10.32 9.05
CA ALA A 139 7.73 11.64 8.48
C ALA A 139 6.86 12.53 9.39
N LEU A 140 5.78 12.00 9.97
CA LEU A 140 4.91 12.71 10.88
C LEU A 140 5.57 13.01 12.23
N ILE A 141 6.28 12.03 12.81
CA ILE A 141 7.03 12.20 14.07
C ILE A 141 8.07 13.31 13.93
N TYR A 142 8.74 13.40 12.78
CA TYR A 142 9.67 14.50 12.53
C TYR A 142 8.98 15.86 12.55
N GLN A 143 7.75 15.97 12.06
CA GLN A 143 6.98 17.23 12.09
C GLN A 143 6.49 17.58 13.50
N ILE A 144 6.30 16.59 14.37
CA ILE A 144 5.86 16.82 15.76
C ILE A 144 7.04 17.27 16.64
N ASN A 145 8.19 16.63 16.50
CA ASN A 145 9.25 16.73 17.52
C ASN A 145 10.57 17.32 17.01
N PHE A 146 10.74 17.52 15.70
CA PHE A 146 11.95 18.06 15.03
C PHE A 146 13.29 17.48 15.55
N SER A 147 13.27 16.29 16.15
CA SER A 147 14.46 15.66 16.73
C SER A 147 15.42 15.13 15.66
N ASN A 148 16.72 15.07 15.99
CA ASN A 148 17.73 14.59 15.05
C ASN A 148 17.53 13.13 14.65
N TRP A 149 17.11 12.25 15.57
CA TRP A 149 16.81 10.86 15.26
C TRP A 149 15.61 10.72 14.32
N ALA A 150 14.55 11.52 14.52
CA ALA A 150 13.37 11.52 13.64
C ALA A 150 13.71 12.02 12.23
N ARG A 151 14.58 13.04 12.13
CA ARG A 151 15.11 13.52 10.85
C ARG A 151 15.87 12.43 10.11
N LEU A 152 16.75 11.71 10.82
CA LEU A 152 17.54 10.62 10.26
C LEU A 152 16.64 9.45 9.84
N GLY A 153 15.70 9.05 10.69
CA GLY A 153 14.73 8.01 10.42
C GLY A 153 13.87 8.31 9.19
N LYS A 154 13.30 9.52 9.10
CA LYS A 154 12.57 10.00 7.92
C LYS A 154 13.43 9.91 6.66
N ARG A 155 14.67 10.41 6.72
CA ARG A 155 15.56 10.45 5.56
C ARG A 155 15.88 9.05 5.04
N TRP A 156 16.27 8.14 5.92
CA TRP A 156 16.62 6.79 5.54
C TRP A 156 15.41 5.97 5.09
N SER A 157 14.26 6.12 5.74
CA SER A 157 13.03 5.44 5.31
C SER A 157 12.57 5.89 3.92
N ILE A 158 12.69 7.18 3.59
CA ILE A 158 12.37 7.70 2.25
C ILE A 158 13.35 7.14 1.21
N TYR A 159 14.67 7.13 1.50
CA TYR A 159 15.64 6.53 0.58
C TYR A 159 15.39 5.03 0.36
N ALA A 160 15.09 4.31 1.43
CA ALA A 160 14.73 2.90 1.33
C ALA A 160 13.44 2.68 0.52
N THR A 161 12.43 3.55 0.70
CA THR A 161 11.20 3.54 -0.11
C THR A 161 11.52 3.73 -1.59
N VAL A 162 12.33 4.73 -1.94
CA VAL A 162 12.73 4.99 -3.33
C VAL A 162 13.47 3.79 -3.93
N ALA A 163 14.49 3.29 -3.22
CA ALA A 163 15.29 2.16 -3.69
C ALA A 163 14.44 0.91 -3.91
N LEU A 164 13.63 0.52 -2.92
CA LEU A 164 12.77 -0.65 -3.01
C LEU A 164 11.65 -0.49 -4.06
N THR A 165 11.13 0.73 -4.24
CA THR A 165 10.13 1.00 -5.28
C THR A 165 10.71 0.77 -6.66
N ILE A 166 11.94 1.26 -6.93
CA ILE A 166 12.64 1.05 -8.20
C ILE A 166 12.94 -0.43 -8.41
N ILE A 167 13.55 -1.10 -7.43
CA ILE A 167 13.89 -2.53 -7.51
C ILE A 167 12.63 -3.38 -7.75
N SER A 168 11.56 -3.12 -7.00
CA SER A 168 10.29 -3.82 -7.14
C SER A 168 9.68 -3.57 -8.53
N GLY A 169 9.67 -2.32 -9.02
CA GLY A 169 9.13 -1.98 -10.34
C GLY A 169 9.88 -2.70 -11.46
N VAL A 170 11.22 -2.62 -11.45
CA VAL A 170 12.08 -3.31 -12.45
C VAL A 170 11.85 -4.83 -12.39
N HIS A 171 11.79 -5.41 -11.20
CA HIS A 171 11.55 -6.85 -11.04
C HIS A 171 10.22 -7.28 -11.67
N TYR A 172 9.13 -6.51 -11.49
CA TYR A 172 7.84 -6.82 -12.09
C TYR A 172 7.84 -6.68 -13.61
N VAL A 173 8.49 -5.66 -14.17
CA VAL A 173 8.61 -5.48 -15.63
C VAL A 173 9.41 -6.62 -16.27
N LEU A 174 10.55 -6.99 -15.66
CA LEU A 174 11.37 -8.11 -16.14
C LEU A 174 10.60 -9.43 -16.10
N ARG A 175 9.86 -9.69 -15.03
CA ARG A 175 9.04 -10.89 -14.90
C ARG A 175 7.96 -10.95 -15.98
N LEU A 176 7.26 -9.83 -16.22
CA LEU A 176 6.28 -9.76 -17.32
C LEU A 176 6.91 -10.06 -18.67
N ALA A 177 8.08 -9.48 -18.97
CA ALA A 177 8.77 -9.71 -20.24
C ALA A 177 9.15 -11.18 -20.43
N LEU A 178 9.58 -11.86 -19.37
CA LEU A 178 9.91 -13.29 -19.40
C LEU A 178 8.67 -14.17 -19.58
N ASP A 179 7.57 -13.86 -18.88
CA ASP A 179 6.32 -14.61 -18.96
C ASP A 179 5.68 -14.48 -20.36
N LEU A 180 5.69 -13.29 -20.95
CA LEU A 180 5.21 -13.06 -22.32
C LEU A 180 6.06 -13.78 -23.37
N ARG A 181 7.38 -13.79 -23.21
CA ARG A 181 8.29 -14.52 -24.13
C ARG A 181 8.07 -16.04 -24.07
N SER A 182 7.83 -16.57 -22.88
CA SER A 182 7.56 -18.00 -22.70
C SER A 182 6.19 -18.41 -23.27
N ALA A 183 5.21 -17.52 -23.26
CA ALA A 183 3.90 -17.75 -23.88
C ALA A 183 3.97 -17.70 -25.41
N GLY A 184 4.74 -16.78 -26.00
CA GLY A 184 4.96 -16.69 -27.45
C GLY A 184 5.64 -17.95 -28.02
N ASN A 185 6.69 -18.44 -27.36
CA ASN A 185 7.39 -19.66 -27.79
C ASN A 185 6.54 -20.94 -27.74
N LYS A 186 5.49 -20.98 -26.93
CA LYS A 186 4.55 -22.12 -26.89
C LYS A 186 3.52 -22.05 -27.98
N ALA A 187 3.07 -20.86 -28.35
CA ALA A 187 2.13 -20.66 -29.46
C ALA A 187 2.76 -20.94 -30.85
N GLU A 188 4.09 -20.88 -30.96
CA GLU A 188 4.82 -21.25 -32.18
C GLU A 188 5.09 -22.77 -32.30
N GLN A 189 4.86 -23.56 -31.25
CA GLN A 189 5.09 -25.01 -31.20
C GLN A 189 3.80 -25.85 -31.33
N GLU A 190 2.63 -25.20 -31.30
CA GLU A 190 1.31 -25.79 -31.57
C GLU A 190 0.83 -25.46 -33.00
#